data_64b8263b30708b0f5a32e18cbc79cf01
#
_entry.id   64b8263b30708b0f5a32e18cbc79cf01
#
_cell.length_a   1.000
_cell.length_b   1.000
_cell.length_c   1.000
_cell.angle_alpha   90.00
_cell.angle_beta   90.00
_cell.angle_gamma   90.00
#
_symmetry.space_group_name_H-M   'P 1'
#
loop_
_entity.id
_entity.type
_entity.pdbx_description
1 polymer ?
#
loop_
_entity_poly.entity_id
_entity_poly.type
_entity_poly.pdbx_seq_one_letter_code
_entity_poly.pdbx_strand_id
1 'polypeptide(L)'
;VPTDKIQKVYVTASGGSLRDYPLSTLKDVKKEDVLKHPTWKMSEKITVDSATLVNKGYEVIEASVLFDFPLNKVGAFICRESLIHAKIDYSDKGEKEEIVELSPCDMKVAINYALSFGKEKMHCIWDGDKKTISSLHIESIDDKRYPLFALTIDMFKRYSNVGMIYFN
;
A
#
# COMPACT_ATOMS: atom_id res chain seq x y z
N VAL A 1 -18.16 7.82 -1.14
CA VAL A 1 -18.13 8.33 -2.52
C VAL A 1 -18.74 7.27 -3.43
N PRO A 2 -19.67 7.63 -4.34
CA PRO A 2 -20.17 6.71 -5.37
C PRO A 2 -19.03 6.21 -6.25
N THR A 3 -19.03 4.91 -6.60
CA THR A 3 -17.92 4.26 -7.33
C THR A 3 -17.69 4.83 -8.72
N ASP A 4 -18.72 5.32 -9.36
CA ASP A 4 -18.67 5.99 -10.68
C ASP A 4 -17.89 7.31 -10.66
N LYS A 5 -17.83 7.98 -9.50
CA LYS A 5 -17.05 9.20 -9.29
C LYS A 5 -15.57 8.95 -8.99
N ILE A 6 -15.20 7.74 -8.59
CA ILE A 6 -13.82 7.41 -8.22
C ILE A 6 -12.94 7.36 -9.47
N GLN A 7 -11.90 8.18 -9.45
CA GLN A 7 -10.89 8.24 -10.51
C GLN A 7 -9.77 7.24 -10.26
N LYS A 8 -9.27 7.19 -9.04
CA LYS A 8 -8.19 6.29 -8.65
C LYS A 8 -8.20 6.00 -7.15
N VAL A 9 -7.82 4.78 -6.81
CA VAL A 9 -7.61 4.31 -5.43
C VAL A 9 -6.15 3.99 -5.24
N TYR A 10 -5.59 4.33 -4.08
CA TYR A 10 -4.22 4.01 -3.75
C TYR A 10 -4.14 3.30 -2.41
N VAL A 11 -3.34 2.23 -2.39
CA VAL A 11 -2.83 1.63 -1.16
C VAL A 11 -1.44 2.17 -0.86
N THR A 12 -1.00 2.14 0.38
CA THR A 12 0.29 2.73 0.77
C THR A 12 1.27 1.68 1.24
N ALA A 13 2.55 1.94 1.03
CA ALA A 13 3.65 1.12 1.48
C ALA A 13 4.60 1.92 2.39
N SER A 14 5.23 1.26 3.34
CA SER A 14 6.33 1.86 4.13
C SER A 14 7.64 1.98 3.34
N GLY A 15 7.75 1.27 2.21
CA GLY A 15 8.98 1.11 1.44
C GLY A 15 9.84 -0.09 1.89
N GLY A 16 9.47 -0.78 2.97
CA GLY A 16 10.18 -1.96 3.47
C GLY A 16 11.54 -1.66 4.09
N SER A 17 12.26 -2.72 4.45
CA SER A 17 13.54 -2.64 5.17
C SER A 17 14.71 -2.10 4.33
N LEU A 18 14.64 -2.22 3.01
CA LEU A 18 15.71 -1.83 2.12
C LEU A 18 15.53 -0.46 1.47
N ARG A 19 14.51 0.29 1.88
CA ARG A 19 14.14 1.57 1.26
C ARG A 19 15.25 2.62 1.27
N ASP A 20 16.14 2.58 2.25
CA ASP A 20 17.22 3.56 2.45
C ASP A 20 18.60 3.05 1.95
N TYR A 21 18.67 1.79 1.49
CA TYR A 21 19.91 1.24 0.95
C TYR A 21 20.21 1.84 -0.44
N PRO A 22 21.46 2.20 -0.75
CA PRO A 22 21.85 2.59 -2.10
C PRO A 22 21.53 1.47 -3.11
N LEU A 23 21.01 1.80 -4.30
CA LEU A 23 20.70 0.80 -5.32
C LEU A 23 21.88 -0.10 -5.67
N SER A 24 23.10 0.48 -5.68
CA SER A 24 24.35 -0.25 -5.98
C SER A 24 24.70 -1.35 -4.97
N THR A 25 24.18 -1.25 -3.74
CA THR A 25 24.47 -2.20 -2.65
C THR A 25 23.38 -3.25 -2.47
N LEU A 26 22.24 -3.13 -3.15
CA LEU A 26 21.13 -4.08 -3.01
C LEU A 26 21.51 -5.52 -3.38
N LYS A 27 22.45 -5.70 -4.30
CA LYS A 27 22.95 -7.04 -4.69
C LYS A 27 23.73 -7.77 -3.56
N ASP A 28 24.21 -7.03 -2.57
CA ASP A 28 25.08 -7.53 -1.49
C ASP A 28 24.32 -7.64 -0.15
N VAL A 29 22.99 -7.32 -0.12
CA VAL A 29 22.20 -7.39 1.10
C VAL A 29 22.06 -8.82 1.60
N LYS A 30 22.06 -8.99 2.92
CA LYS A 30 21.91 -10.28 3.58
C LYS A 30 20.48 -10.45 4.10
N LYS A 31 20.11 -11.69 4.41
CA LYS A 31 18.80 -12.01 5.01
C LYS A 31 18.51 -11.14 6.23
N GLU A 32 19.50 -10.93 7.09
CA GLU A 32 19.35 -10.15 8.32
C GLU A 32 19.02 -8.68 8.05
N ASP A 33 19.46 -8.13 6.93
CA ASP A 33 19.13 -6.75 6.53
C ASP A 33 17.71 -6.66 6.02
N VAL A 34 17.29 -7.65 5.23
CA VAL A 34 15.92 -7.73 4.68
C VAL A 34 14.90 -7.88 5.80
N LEU A 35 15.20 -8.65 6.85
CA LEU A 35 14.27 -8.94 7.93
C LEU A 35 14.10 -7.81 8.97
N LYS A 36 14.81 -6.70 8.83
CA LYS A 36 14.69 -5.52 9.71
C LYS A 36 13.63 -4.54 9.21
N HIS A 37 12.34 -4.92 9.32
CA HIS A 37 11.27 -4.00 8.89
C HIS A 37 11.21 -2.77 9.81
N PRO A 38 11.13 -1.53 9.26
CA PRO A 38 11.22 -0.29 10.06
C PRO A 38 10.02 -0.04 10.96
N THR A 39 8.84 -0.55 10.62
CA THR A 39 7.57 -0.20 11.30
C THR A 39 6.88 -1.42 11.90
N TRP A 40 6.84 -2.55 11.15
CA TRP A 40 6.02 -3.70 11.51
C TRP A 40 6.86 -4.90 11.96
N LYS A 41 6.41 -5.59 13.02
CA LYS A 41 6.94 -6.89 13.40
C LYS A 41 6.10 -7.98 12.74
N MET A 42 6.62 -8.60 11.70
CA MET A 42 5.92 -9.56 10.85
C MET A 42 6.70 -10.88 10.73
N SER A 43 6.08 -11.89 10.10
CA SER A 43 6.79 -13.13 9.73
C SER A 43 7.87 -12.84 8.67
N GLU A 44 8.84 -13.74 8.54
CA GLU A 44 9.96 -13.60 7.58
C GLU A 44 9.45 -13.41 6.14
N LYS A 45 8.47 -14.23 5.70
CA LYS A 45 7.95 -14.15 4.33
C LYS A 45 7.37 -12.76 4.03
N ILE A 46 6.43 -12.27 4.86
CA ILE A 46 5.82 -10.96 4.63
C ILE A 46 6.85 -9.83 4.71
N THR A 47 7.89 -9.97 5.54
CA THR A 47 8.95 -8.97 5.64
C THR A 47 9.76 -8.90 4.34
N VAL A 48 10.05 -10.04 3.71
CA VAL A 48 10.70 -10.10 2.38
C VAL A 48 9.78 -9.51 1.30
N ASP A 49 8.51 -9.90 1.29
CA ASP A 49 7.52 -9.39 0.33
C ASP A 49 7.33 -7.87 0.48
N SER A 50 7.44 -7.34 1.70
CA SER A 50 7.42 -5.91 1.96
C SER A 50 8.69 -5.21 1.45
N ALA A 51 9.87 -5.80 1.67
CA ALA A 51 11.14 -5.22 1.22
C ALA A 51 11.25 -5.10 -0.30
N THR A 52 10.55 -5.96 -1.03
CA THR A 52 10.51 -6.02 -2.49
C THR A 52 9.26 -5.35 -3.10
N LEU A 53 8.33 -4.90 -2.26
CA LEU A 53 6.98 -4.45 -2.61
C LEU A 53 6.11 -5.48 -3.34
N VAL A 54 6.46 -6.76 -3.33
CA VAL A 54 5.60 -7.86 -3.81
C VAL A 54 4.28 -7.85 -3.05
N ASN A 55 4.33 -7.74 -1.71
CA ASN A 55 3.13 -7.64 -0.89
C ASN A 55 2.22 -6.49 -1.34
N LYS A 56 2.80 -5.34 -1.67
CA LYS A 56 2.03 -4.20 -2.16
C LYS A 56 1.44 -4.43 -3.55
N GLY A 57 2.13 -5.18 -4.40
CA GLY A 57 1.58 -5.65 -5.67
C GLY A 57 0.34 -6.53 -5.48
N TYR A 58 0.38 -7.44 -4.51
CA TYR A 58 -0.79 -8.25 -4.13
C TYR A 58 -1.93 -7.37 -3.62
N GLU A 59 -1.67 -6.43 -2.73
CA GLU A 59 -2.71 -5.53 -2.20
C GLU A 59 -3.39 -4.68 -3.29
N VAL A 60 -2.66 -4.25 -4.32
CA VAL A 60 -3.25 -3.58 -5.50
C VAL A 60 -4.20 -4.53 -6.24
N ILE A 61 -3.81 -5.78 -6.42
CA ILE A 61 -4.64 -6.81 -7.06
C ILE A 61 -5.85 -7.13 -6.19
N GLU A 62 -5.65 -7.35 -4.90
CA GLU A 62 -6.71 -7.63 -3.93
C GLU A 62 -7.74 -6.51 -3.88
N ALA A 63 -7.33 -5.25 -3.84
CA ALA A 63 -8.23 -4.11 -3.87
C ALA A 63 -9.08 -4.10 -5.16
N SER A 64 -8.48 -4.42 -6.30
CA SER A 64 -9.20 -4.53 -7.57
C SER A 64 -10.26 -5.64 -7.54
N VAL A 65 -9.89 -6.82 -7.04
CA VAL A 65 -10.76 -8.01 -7.01
C VAL A 65 -11.85 -7.89 -5.95
N LEU A 66 -11.50 -7.50 -4.73
CA LEU A 66 -12.44 -7.44 -3.60
C LEU A 66 -13.51 -6.36 -3.77
N PHE A 67 -13.15 -5.25 -4.40
CA PHE A 67 -14.06 -4.13 -4.60
C PHE A 67 -14.64 -4.04 -6.01
N ASP A 68 -14.39 -5.06 -6.86
CA ASP A 68 -14.79 -5.07 -8.27
C ASP A 68 -14.42 -3.75 -8.97
N PHE A 69 -13.17 -3.33 -8.78
CA PHE A 69 -12.69 -2.05 -9.25
C PHE A 69 -11.60 -2.22 -10.31
N PRO A 70 -11.62 -1.46 -11.42
CA PRO A 70 -10.66 -1.67 -12.51
C PRO A 70 -9.20 -1.57 -12.04
N LEU A 71 -8.39 -2.60 -12.31
CA LEU A 71 -7.00 -2.70 -11.85
C LEU A 71 -6.14 -1.50 -12.27
N ASN A 72 -6.40 -0.92 -13.44
CA ASN A 72 -5.69 0.27 -13.91
C ASN A 72 -6.04 1.55 -13.13
N LYS A 73 -7.09 1.51 -12.34
CA LYS A 73 -7.49 2.58 -11.42
C LYS A 73 -7.03 2.33 -9.98
N VAL A 74 -6.34 1.23 -9.70
CA VAL A 74 -5.70 0.98 -8.40
C VAL A 74 -4.21 1.22 -8.53
N GLY A 75 -3.65 1.96 -7.60
CA GLY A 75 -2.22 2.26 -7.56
C GLY A 75 -1.64 2.11 -6.17
N ALA A 76 -0.37 2.41 -6.04
CA ALA A 76 0.31 2.45 -4.75
C ALA A 76 1.33 3.60 -4.72
N PHE A 77 1.64 4.07 -3.51
CA PHE A 77 2.73 4.99 -3.24
C PHE A 77 3.39 4.66 -1.88
N ILE A 78 4.55 5.23 -1.64
CA ILE A 78 5.27 5.07 -0.38
C ILE A 78 4.91 6.23 0.54
N CYS A 79 4.50 5.91 1.78
CA CYS A 79 4.43 6.82 2.91
C CYS A 79 5.33 6.26 4.01
N ARG A 80 6.49 6.88 4.20
CA ARG A 80 7.55 6.36 5.10
C ARG A 80 7.10 6.25 6.54
N GLU A 81 6.26 7.16 6.99
CA GLU A 81 5.72 7.21 8.34
C GLU A 81 4.62 6.17 8.57
N SER A 82 4.11 5.56 7.50
CA SER A 82 3.00 4.59 7.54
C SER A 82 1.75 5.13 8.25
N LEU A 83 1.48 6.42 8.11
CA LEU A 83 0.32 7.08 8.70
C LEU A 83 -0.83 7.24 7.71
N ILE A 84 -0.53 7.27 6.41
CA ILE A 84 -1.53 7.17 5.35
C ILE A 84 -1.67 5.71 4.98
N HIS A 85 -2.89 5.18 5.02
CA HIS A 85 -3.19 3.79 4.68
C HIS A 85 -3.91 3.64 3.36
N ALA A 86 -4.74 4.60 2.99
CA ALA A 86 -5.41 4.65 1.71
C ALA A 86 -5.61 6.09 1.24
N LYS A 87 -5.69 6.27 -0.07
CA LYS A 87 -6.06 7.52 -0.72
C LYS A 87 -7.03 7.22 -1.86
N ILE A 88 -8.05 8.06 -2.00
CA ILE A 88 -9.01 7.99 -3.09
C ILE A 88 -9.05 9.34 -3.79
N ASP A 89 -8.74 9.35 -5.07
CA ASP A 89 -8.98 10.50 -5.95
C ASP A 89 -10.36 10.33 -6.60
N TYR A 90 -11.21 11.35 -6.49
CA TYR A 90 -12.54 11.33 -7.10
C TYR A 90 -12.88 12.67 -7.74
N SER A 91 -13.95 12.69 -8.54
CA SER A 91 -14.46 13.93 -9.13
C SER A 91 -15.86 14.22 -8.60
N ASP A 92 -16.05 15.40 -8.03
CA ASP A 92 -17.37 15.89 -7.65
C ASP A 92 -17.65 17.21 -8.34
N LYS A 93 -18.83 17.29 -9.01
CA LYS A 93 -19.27 18.50 -9.77
C LYS A 93 -18.25 19.05 -10.76
N GLY A 94 -17.37 18.19 -11.29
CA GLY A 94 -16.29 18.56 -12.22
C GLY A 94 -14.99 19.00 -11.56
N GLU A 95 -14.94 19.09 -10.24
CA GLU A 95 -13.73 19.38 -9.47
C GLU A 95 -13.05 18.08 -9.02
N LYS A 96 -11.71 18.12 -8.93
CA LYS A 96 -10.92 17.01 -8.40
C LYS A 96 -10.83 17.13 -6.89
N GLU A 97 -11.20 16.07 -6.21
CA GLU A 97 -11.18 15.95 -4.77
C GLU A 97 -10.36 14.73 -4.34
N GLU A 98 -9.89 14.71 -3.11
CA GLU A 98 -9.20 13.55 -2.54
C GLU A 98 -9.69 13.24 -1.13
N ILE A 99 -9.74 11.93 -0.82
CA ILE A 99 -9.92 11.43 0.54
C ILE A 99 -8.65 10.69 0.92
N VAL A 100 -8.07 11.07 2.05
CA VAL A 100 -6.89 10.42 2.61
C VAL A 100 -7.26 9.83 3.96
N GLU A 101 -7.07 8.52 4.11
CA GLU A 101 -7.23 7.87 5.40
C GLU A 101 -5.92 7.94 6.17
N LEU A 102 -6.00 8.56 7.34
CA LEU A 102 -4.91 8.71 8.29
C LEU A 102 -5.25 7.95 9.56
N SER A 103 -4.39 7.03 9.97
CA SER A 103 -4.50 6.35 11.26
C SER A 103 -3.15 5.89 11.80
N PRO A 104 -3.03 5.64 13.11
CA PRO A 104 -1.85 4.99 13.66
C PRO A 104 -1.60 3.63 13.03
N CYS A 105 -0.34 3.16 13.05
CA CYS A 105 0.04 1.83 12.59
C CYS A 105 -0.48 0.73 13.53
N ASP A 106 -1.81 0.58 13.62
CA ASP A 106 -2.46 -0.43 14.47
C ASP A 106 -3.57 -1.15 13.68
N MET A 107 -3.29 -2.38 13.30
CA MET A 107 -4.24 -3.24 12.59
C MET A 107 -5.50 -3.56 13.37
N LYS A 108 -5.49 -3.41 14.70
CA LYS A 108 -6.68 -3.66 15.53
C LYS A 108 -7.84 -2.75 15.13
N VAL A 109 -7.55 -1.52 14.71
CA VAL A 109 -8.57 -0.57 14.27
C VAL A 109 -9.31 -1.10 13.05
N ALA A 110 -8.57 -1.49 12.00
CA ALA A 110 -9.15 -2.03 10.77
C ALA A 110 -9.86 -3.37 11.00
N ILE A 111 -9.27 -4.26 11.81
CA ILE A 111 -9.85 -5.55 12.16
C ILE A 111 -11.16 -5.37 12.93
N ASN A 112 -11.20 -4.48 13.92
CA ASN A 112 -12.40 -4.21 14.70
C ASN A 112 -13.53 -3.63 13.85
N TYR A 113 -13.20 -2.70 12.95
CA TYR A 113 -14.16 -2.18 11.97
C TYR A 113 -14.74 -3.30 11.09
N ALA A 114 -13.90 -4.19 10.57
CA ALA A 114 -14.36 -5.31 9.76
C ALA A 114 -15.23 -6.29 10.55
N LEU A 115 -14.83 -6.66 11.76
CA LEU A 115 -15.58 -7.58 12.62
C LEU A 115 -16.92 -7.01 13.08
N SER A 116 -17.03 -5.69 13.24
CA SER A 116 -18.29 -5.00 13.57
C SER A 116 -19.21 -4.78 12.37
N PHE A 117 -18.83 -5.27 11.18
CA PHE A 117 -19.55 -5.00 9.92
C PHE A 117 -19.74 -3.49 9.65
N GLY A 118 -18.74 -2.70 9.99
CA GLY A 118 -18.76 -1.24 9.81
C GLY A 118 -19.70 -0.48 10.77
N LYS A 119 -20.24 -1.15 11.80
CA LYS A 119 -21.14 -0.52 12.78
C LYS A 119 -20.37 0.31 13.82
N GLU A 120 -19.20 -0.14 14.20
CA GLU A 120 -18.31 0.65 15.04
C GLU A 120 -17.54 1.62 14.15
N LYS A 121 -17.69 2.91 14.42
CA LYS A 121 -16.86 3.92 13.74
C LYS A 121 -15.41 3.62 14.09
N MET A 122 -14.55 3.60 13.09
CA MET A 122 -13.12 3.66 13.32
C MET A 122 -12.83 4.97 14.05
N HIS A 123 -12.71 4.90 15.37
CA HIS A 123 -12.17 6.00 16.14
C HIS A 123 -10.66 6.05 15.86
N CYS A 124 -10.31 6.51 14.68
CA CYS A 124 -8.99 7.05 14.47
C CYS A 124 -8.92 8.29 15.34
N ILE A 125 -8.34 8.16 16.53
CA ILE A 125 -7.95 9.29 17.35
C ILE A 125 -6.72 9.89 16.65
N TRP A 126 -6.94 10.43 15.45
CA TRP A 126 -5.97 11.24 14.79
C TRP A 126 -6.43 12.69 14.93
N ASP A 127 -5.75 13.37 15.80
CA ASP A 127 -5.85 14.80 16.08
C ASP A 127 -4.90 15.61 15.15
N GLY A 128 -4.46 14.96 14.06
CA GLY A 128 -3.49 15.51 13.13
C GLY A 128 -4.06 16.66 12.35
N ASP A 129 -3.46 17.82 12.54
CA ASP A 129 -3.76 18.99 11.75
C ASP A 129 -3.23 18.84 10.30
N LYS A 130 -3.68 19.69 9.38
CA LYS A 130 -3.19 19.73 7.99
C LYS A 130 -1.66 19.90 7.89
N LYS A 131 -1.00 20.43 8.91
CA LYS A 131 0.46 20.57 9.01
C LYS A 131 1.15 19.20 9.06
N THR A 132 0.59 18.24 9.76
CA THR A 132 1.15 16.89 9.86
C THR A 132 1.14 16.19 8.50
N ILE A 133 0.07 16.34 7.71
CA ILE A 133 0.02 15.76 6.36
C ILE A 133 1.10 16.36 5.46
N SER A 134 1.34 17.65 5.55
CA SER A 134 2.37 18.33 4.74
C SER A 134 3.80 17.97 5.12
N SER A 135 4.03 17.34 6.27
CA SER A 135 5.33 16.87 6.73
C SER A 135 5.61 15.41 6.41
N LEU A 136 4.63 14.66 5.84
CA LEU A 136 4.80 13.25 5.50
C LEU A 136 5.64 13.09 4.23
N HIS A 137 6.50 12.08 4.24
CA HIS A 137 7.31 11.71 3.08
C HIS A 137 6.51 10.77 2.18
N ILE A 138 5.92 11.35 1.13
CA ILE A 138 5.16 10.64 0.11
C ILE A 138 6.00 10.53 -1.15
N GLU A 139 6.25 9.31 -1.61
CA GLU A 139 7.10 9.02 -2.76
C GLU A 139 6.36 8.09 -3.74
N SER A 140 6.59 8.31 -5.04
CA SER A 140 6.22 7.33 -6.05
C SER A 140 7.08 6.08 -5.93
N ILE A 141 6.54 4.93 -6.34
CA ILE A 141 7.32 3.69 -6.39
C ILE A 141 8.34 3.79 -7.54
N ASP A 142 9.62 3.62 -7.20
CA ASP A 142 10.73 3.56 -8.16
C ASP A 142 10.86 2.14 -8.71
N ASP A 143 10.58 1.94 -9.99
CA ASP A 143 10.64 0.63 -10.66
C ASP A 143 12.06 0.03 -10.67
N LYS A 144 13.11 0.86 -10.58
CA LYS A 144 14.49 0.37 -10.49
C LYS A 144 14.77 -0.25 -9.12
N ARG A 145 14.17 0.30 -8.07
CA ARG A 145 14.29 -0.21 -6.71
C ARG A 145 13.38 -1.40 -6.47
N TYR A 146 12.16 -1.34 -7.01
CA TYR A 146 11.09 -2.31 -6.74
C TYR A 146 10.58 -2.97 -8.04
N PRO A 147 11.45 -3.61 -8.83
CA PRO A 147 11.04 -4.19 -10.11
C PRO A 147 9.98 -5.29 -9.96
N LEU A 148 9.97 -5.97 -8.81
CA LEU A 148 9.00 -7.02 -8.54
C LEU A 148 7.58 -6.49 -8.30
N PHE A 149 7.40 -5.24 -7.90
CA PHE A 149 6.08 -4.61 -7.78
C PHE A 149 5.34 -4.61 -9.14
N ALA A 150 5.98 -4.06 -10.15
CA ALA A 150 5.40 -4.00 -11.50
C ALA A 150 5.21 -5.40 -12.08
N LEU A 151 6.18 -6.30 -11.85
CA LEU A 151 6.11 -7.68 -12.32
C LEU A 151 4.94 -8.44 -11.70
N THR A 152 4.67 -8.27 -10.41
CA THR A 152 3.50 -8.88 -9.72
C THR A 152 2.20 -8.51 -10.43
N ILE A 153 2.00 -7.23 -10.72
CA ILE A 153 0.80 -6.74 -11.38
C ILE A 153 0.72 -7.26 -12.83
N ASP A 154 1.84 -7.30 -13.54
CA ASP A 154 1.88 -7.81 -14.92
C ASP A 154 1.58 -9.31 -14.99
N MET A 155 2.09 -10.10 -14.07
CA MET A 155 1.77 -11.53 -13.98
C MET A 155 0.29 -11.78 -13.75
N PHE A 156 -0.36 -10.99 -12.89
CA PHE A 156 -1.81 -11.08 -12.71
C PHE A 156 -2.58 -10.69 -13.98
N LYS A 157 -2.17 -9.63 -14.67
CA LYS A 157 -2.81 -9.21 -15.93
C LYS A 157 -2.76 -10.29 -17.00
N ARG A 158 -1.65 -11.03 -17.09
CA ARG A 158 -1.43 -12.06 -18.13
C ARG A 158 -2.07 -13.40 -17.79
N TYR A 159 -2.01 -13.80 -16.53
CA TYR A 159 -2.31 -15.18 -16.13
C TYR A 159 -3.37 -15.28 -15.01
N SER A 160 -3.95 -14.15 -14.59
CA SER A 160 -4.92 -14.10 -13.51
C SER A 160 -4.39 -14.78 -12.24
N ASN A 161 -5.24 -15.46 -11.47
CA ASN A 161 -4.87 -16.14 -10.24
C ASN A 161 -3.78 -17.21 -10.42
N VAL A 162 -3.71 -17.84 -11.59
CA VAL A 162 -2.68 -18.84 -11.89
C VAL A 162 -1.29 -18.21 -11.90
N GLY A 163 -1.16 -17.00 -12.48
CA GLY A 163 0.09 -16.24 -12.45
C GLY A 163 0.55 -15.94 -11.04
N MET A 164 -0.37 -15.66 -10.13
CA MET A 164 -0.05 -15.36 -8.72
C MET A 164 0.46 -16.59 -7.97
N ILE A 165 -0.07 -17.78 -8.26
CA ILE A 165 0.41 -19.04 -7.66
C ILE A 165 1.86 -19.32 -8.08
N TYR A 166 2.18 -19.13 -9.36
CA TYR A 166 3.55 -19.33 -9.85
C TYR A 166 4.54 -18.26 -9.39
N PHE A 167 4.06 -17.04 -9.13
CA PHE A 167 4.90 -15.93 -8.70
C PHE A 167 5.25 -15.99 -7.20
N ASN A 168 4.39 -16.57 -6.38
CA ASN A 168 4.54 -16.66 -4.94
C ASN A 168 5.39 -17.90 -4.56
#